data_4c869bafbae300ef00aad7d56833fd42
#
_entry.id   4c869bafbae300ef00aad7d56833fd42
#
_cell.length_a   1.000
_cell.length_b   1.000
_cell.length_c   1.000
_cell.angle_alpha   90.00
_cell.angle_beta   90.00
_cell.angle_gamma   90.00
#
_symmetry.space_group_name_H-M   'P 1'
#
loop_
_entity.id
_entity.type
_entity.pdbx_description
1 polymer ?
#
loop_
_entity_poly.entity_id
_entity_poly.type
_entity_poly.pdbx_seq_one_letter_code
_entity_poly.pdbx_strand_id
1 'polypeptide(L)'
;MTLPPTPIDIPESERTPLVKWLQEIVAGQQLLIEHQQSTIAKLEAKVSELEAKVTGLDEELKAAKKLKGKPQIRPSTLNQEQKQPKSGGKRPGSDKRSKKTDFVVDEELIIEPLDLPEGSRFNGYREYDVQDLILKRHNIRYLLAEYVTTEGRTITGKLPTQQQGHYGVTLRAFVLYQHHQCRVPQPLIVEQLREFGIEISAGQVNRLLMEEKASFHTEQQEVLQAGLETAEYVHTDDTSARHQGHNGYCTVIGNDLFAYFSSSDSKSRENYLRLLRGSHEDYVLNEYARSYLIAQQLPQCHLVKLQFSRASVAQGEAACLAYLQGLDITSLQAVKLLTEAALLGSAIEHGLSPDLIILSDGAKQFAILVHALCWVHMERGIRRLPGNTALQRQEIEAVQEALWDYYRQLRDYQDKPSESEKERLRLRFDEIFGQRYAHHYGLNLAMQQFCAHKDELLRVLDTPQVPLHTNAAEADIREYVTRRKISGGTRHADGRRVRDTFTGLKKTCRKLAYSFWQYLLSRLQGNNRIPYLPDVIRARMNQLRELAHSQ
;
A
#
# COMPACT_ATOMS: atom_id res chain seq x y z
N MET A 1 -19.20 57.40 -7.64
CA MET A 1 -18.50 58.66 -7.99
C MET A 1 -19.57 59.68 -8.36
N THR A 2 -19.67 60.80 -7.64
CA THR A 2 -20.61 61.89 -7.94
C THR A 2 -20.16 62.55 -9.22
N LEU A 3 -21.08 62.77 -10.18
CA LEU A 3 -20.85 63.50 -11.41
C LEU A 3 -20.25 64.88 -11.11
N PRO A 4 -19.27 65.35 -11.89
CA PRO A 4 -18.79 66.73 -11.76
C PRO A 4 -19.93 67.71 -11.98
N PRO A 5 -19.92 68.86 -11.29
CA PRO A 5 -20.97 69.85 -11.41
C PRO A 5 -21.11 70.30 -12.87
N THR A 6 -22.36 70.48 -13.30
CA THR A 6 -22.70 71.03 -14.61
C THR A 6 -21.89 72.28 -14.94
N PRO A 7 -21.44 72.49 -16.19
CA PRO A 7 -20.66 73.64 -16.56
C PRO A 7 -21.41 74.93 -16.16
N ILE A 8 -20.74 75.81 -15.47
CA ILE A 8 -21.29 77.13 -15.12
C ILE A 8 -21.61 77.83 -16.43
N ASP A 9 -22.87 78.22 -16.61
CA ASP A 9 -23.27 78.95 -17.79
C ASP A 9 -22.74 80.37 -17.68
N ILE A 10 -21.67 80.65 -18.42
CA ILE A 10 -20.98 81.96 -18.43
C ILE A 10 -21.70 82.82 -19.46
N PRO A 11 -22.21 84.03 -19.07
CA PRO A 11 -22.86 84.92 -20.00
C PRO A 11 -21.97 85.22 -21.23
N GLU A 12 -22.61 85.43 -22.37
CA GLU A 12 -21.89 85.56 -23.64
C GLU A 12 -20.98 86.80 -23.69
N SER A 13 -21.31 87.87 -22.89
CA SER A 13 -20.51 89.08 -22.69
C SER A 13 -19.17 88.85 -21.94
N GLU A 14 -19.03 87.75 -21.22
CA GLU A 14 -17.85 87.42 -20.42
C GLU A 14 -17.00 86.29 -21.04
N ARG A 15 -17.40 85.75 -22.22
CA ARG A 15 -16.70 84.67 -22.92
C ARG A 15 -15.47 85.18 -23.67
N THR A 16 -14.35 85.25 -23.01
CA THR A 16 -13.06 85.52 -23.67
C THR A 16 -12.67 84.34 -24.56
N PRO A 17 -11.77 84.52 -25.56
CA PRO A 17 -11.32 83.42 -26.43
C PRO A 17 -10.74 82.21 -25.63
N LEU A 18 -10.12 82.47 -24.49
CA LEU A 18 -9.61 81.44 -23.59
C LEU A 18 -10.77 80.66 -22.92
N VAL A 19 -11.81 81.35 -22.48
CA VAL A 19 -13.01 80.71 -21.89
C VAL A 19 -13.73 79.84 -22.89
N LYS A 20 -13.87 80.26 -24.14
CA LYS A 20 -14.47 79.41 -25.21
C LYS A 20 -13.67 78.17 -25.43
N TRP A 21 -12.34 78.31 -25.57
CA TRP A 21 -11.43 77.17 -25.75
C TRP A 21 -11.48 76.17 -24.57
N LEU A 22 -11.54 76.65 -23.31
CA LEU A 22 -11.68 75.79 -22.13
C LEU A 22 -13.02 75.09 -22.09
N GLN A 23 -14.13 75.74 -22.48
CA GLN A 23 -15.43 75.11 -22.60
C GLN A 23 -15.46 73.97 -23.64
N GLU A 24 -14.80 74.18 -24.80
CA GLU A 24 -14.66 73.12 -25.81
C GLU A 24 -13.84 71.91 -25.29
N ILE A 25 -12.76 72.15 -24.54
CA ILE A 25 -11.99 71.08 -23.90
C ILE A 25 -12.83 70.31 -22.89
N VAL A 26 -13.55 71.02 -22.00
CA VAL A 26 -14.41 70.39 -20.99
C VAL A 26 -15.53 69.58 -21.64
N ALA A 27 -16.18 70.13 -22.70
CA ALA A 27 -17.17 69.40 -23.46
C ALA A 27 -16.59 68.12 -24.11
N GLY A 28 -15.40 68.24 -24.71
CA GLY A 28 -14.67 67.09 -25.30
C GLY A 28 -14.30 66.04 -24.26
N GLN A 29 -13.85 66.47 -23.06
CA GLN A 29 -13.58 65.53 -21.95
C GLN A 29 -14.82 64.85 -21.41
N GLN A 30 -15.98 65.55 -21.32
CA GLN A 30 -17.24 64.94 -20.91
C GLN A 30 -17.69 63.84 -21.88
N LEU A 31 -17.64 64.11 -23.17
CA LEU A 31 -17.94 63.09 -24.20
C LEU A 31 -17.02 61.86 -24.10
N LEU A 32 -15.76 62.10 -23.82
CA LEU A 32 -14.80 61.02 -23.62
C LEU A 32 -15.11 60.20 -22.38
N ILE A 33 -15.45 60.83 -21.27
CA ILE A 33 -15.87 60.17 -20.03
C ILE A 33 -17.13 59.37 -20.24
N GLU A 34 -18.14 59.90 -20.91
CA GLU A 34 -19.37 59.14 -21.25
C GLU A 34 -19.07 57.91 -22.14
N HIS A 35 -18.19 58.08 -23.13
CA HIS A 35 -17.78 56.97 -23.97
C HIS A 35 -17.04 55.89 -23.16
N GLN A 36 -16.11 56.29 -22.27
CA GLN A 36 -15.41 55.38 -21.37
C GLN A 36 -16.34 54.65 -20.42
N GLN A 37 -17.31 55.37 -19.81
CA GLN A 37 -18.32 54.77 -18.95
C GLN A 37 -19.16 53.71 -19.67
N SER A 38 -19.61 54.03 -20.91
CA SER A 38 -20.33 53.07 -21.75
C SER A 38 -19.46 51.84 -22.08
N THR A 39 -18.16 52.03 -22.33
CA THR A 39 -17.24 50.95 -22.60
C THR A 39 -16.98 50.08 -21.36
N ILE A 40 -16.85 50.70 -20.19
CA ILE A 40 -16.70 49.98 -18.91
C ILE A 40 -17.95 49.15 -18.64
N ALA A 41 -19.16 49.70 -18.79
CA ALA A 41 -20.40 48.96 -18.59
C ALA A 41 -20.51 47.74 -19.54
N LYS A 42 -20.09 47.88 -20.81
CA LYS A 42 -20.04 46.74 -21.75
C LYS A 42 -19.03 45.68 -21.37
N LEU A 43 -17.86 46.09 -20.87
CA LEU A 43 -16.85 45.15 -20.39
C LEU A 43 -17.26 44.43 -19.12
N GLU A 44 -17.89 45.11 -18.17
CA GLU A 44 -18.44 44.51 -16.96
C GLU A 44 -19.51 43.47 -17.27
N ALA A 45 -20.43 43.77 -18.19
CA ALA A 45 -21.42 42.80 -18.66
C ALA A 45 -20.75 41.56 -19.31
N LYS A 46 -19.70 41.78 -20.09
CA LYS A 46 -18.97 40.66 -20.74
C LYS A 46 -18.15 39.84 -19.75
N VAL A 47 -17.57 40.43 -18.73
CA VAL A 47 -16.90 39.75 -17.62
C VAL A 47 -17.91 38.86 -16.87
N SER A 48 -19.07 39.40 -16.52
CA SER A 48 -20.13 38.63 -15.83
C SER A 48 -20.62 37.44 -16.69
N GLU A 49 -20.78 37.63 -18.01
CA GLU A 49 -21.12 36.53 -18.93
C GLU A 49 -20.03 35.43 -18.97
N LEU A 50 -18.77 35.86 -19.01
CA LEU A 50 -17.64 34.93 -19.02
C LEU A 50 -17.50 34.16 -17.70
N GLU A 51 -17.70 34.83 -16.57
CA GLU A 51 -17.70 34.18 -15.23
C GLU A 51 -18.80 33.13 -15.13
N ALA A 52 -20.01 33.45 -15.61
CA ALA A 52 -21.10 32.48 -15.67
C ALA A 52 -20.75 31.26 -16.56
N LYS A 53 -20.12 31.49 -17.74
CA LYS A 53 -19.65 30.41 -18.61
C LYS A 53 -18.57 29.57 -17.96
N VAL A 54 -17.58 30.17 -17.29
CA VAL A 54 -16.52 29.47 -16.57
C VAL A 54 -17.11 28.60 -15.45
N THR A 55 -18.08 29.15 -14.70
CA THR A 55 -18.77 28.40 -13.64
C THR A 55 -19.52 27.19 -14.21
N GLY A 56 -20.26 27.38 -15.30
CA GLY A 56 -20.97 26.30 -15.99
C GLY A 56 -20.03 25.21 -16.51
N LEU A 57 -18.92 25.61 -17.16
CA LEU A 57 -17.92 24.67 -17.65
C LEU A 57 -17.18 23.92 -16.53
N ASP A 58 -16.96 24.58 -15.37
CA ASP A 58 -16.36 23.94 -14.18
C ASP A 58 -17.31 22.93 -13.55
N GLU A 59 -18.62 23.22 -13.53
CA GLU A 59 -19.65 22.26 -13.10
C GLU A 59 -19.77 21.07 -14.07
N GLU A 60 -19.77 21.31 -15.37
CA GLU A 60 -19.75 20.25 -16.38
C GLU A 60 -18.49 19.40 -16.29
N LEU A 61 -17.33 20.02 -16.09
CA LEU A 61 -16.05 19.32 -15.90
C LEU A 61 -16.04 18.48 -14.62
N LYS A 62 -16.60 18.99 -13.53
CA LYS A 62 -16.78 18.25 -12.27
C LYS A 62 -17.72 17.07 -12.46
N ALA A 63 -18.82 17.26 -13.17
CA ALA A 63 -19.77 16.21 -13.51
C ALA A 63 -19.14 15.15 -14.44
N ALA A 64 -18.46 15.57 -15.50
CA ALA A 64 -17.79 14.67 -16.45
C ALA A 64 -16.63 13.88 -15.81
N LYS A 65 -15.86 14.50 -14.93
CA LYS A 65 -14.77 13.83 -14.20
C LYS A 65 -15.26 13.01 -13.02
N LYS A 66 -16.55 13.02 -12.66
CA LYS A 66 -17.10 12.44 -11.43
C LYS A 66 -16.23 12.79 -10.21
N LEU A 67 -15.70 14.00 -10.19
CA LEU A 67 -14.96 14.49 -9.05
C LEU A 67 -15.97 14.55 -7.91
N LYS A 68 -15.80 13.65 -6.94
CA LYS A 68 -16.56 13.73 -5.68
C LYS A 68 -16.32 15.12 -5.12
N GLY A 69 -17.37 15.84 -4.83
CA GLY A 69 -17.29 17.07 -4.05
C GLY A 69 -16.43 16.84 -2.80
N LYS A 70 -15.97 17.91 -2.15
CA LYS A 70 -15.19 17.81 -0.89
C LYS A 70 -15.75 16.65 -0.07
N PRO A 71 -14.91 15.68 0.37
CA PRO A 71 -15.42 14.54 1.12
C PRO A 71 -16.24 15.07 2.27
N GLN A 72 -17.53 14.75 2.29
CA GLN A 72 -18.36 14.98 3.47
C GLN A 72 -17.76 14.08 4.54
N ILE A 73 -16.99 14.67 5.43
CA ILE A 73 -16.52 14.01 6.63
C ILE A 73 -17.81 13.64 7.37
N ARG A 74 -18.12 12.34 7.42
CA ARG A 74 -19.25 11.88 8.23
C ARG A 74 -19.00 12.38 9.65
N PRO A 75 -19.99 13.07 10.28
CA PRO A 75 -19.85 13.49 11.66
C PRO A 75 -19.48 12.28 12.52
N SER A 76 -18.60 12.50 13.50
CA SER A 76 -18.21 11.46 14.44
C SER A 76 -19.46 10.81 15.04
N THR A 77 -19.53 9.49 15.01
CA THR A 77 -20.62 8.75 15.66
C THR A 77 -20.61 8.88 17.17
N LEU A 78 -19.56 9.48 17.75
CA LEU A 78 -19.44 9.77 19.19
C LEU A 78 -20.49 10.78 19.71
N ASN A 79 -21.02 11.65 18.85
CA ASN A 79 -22.02 12.67 19.21
C ASN A 79 -23.44 12.30 18.73
N GLN A 80 -23.67 11.10 18.21
CA GLN A 80 -25.03 10.65 17.91
C GLN A 80 -25.65 10.11 19.20
N GLU A 81 -26.64 10.84 19.74
CA GLU A 81 -27.55 10.27 20.74
C GLU A 81 -28.02 8.90 20.23
N GLN A 82 -27.88 7.89 21.05
CA GLN A 82 -28.35 6.55 20.72
C GLN A 82 -29.84 6.65 20.41
N LYS A 83 -30.20 6.54 19.12
CA LYS A 83 -31.59 6.39 18.72
C LYS A 83 -32.16 5.18 19.48
N GLN A 84 -33.15 5.39 20.30
CA GLN A 84 -33.86 4.29 20.96
C GLN A 84 -34.19 3.20 19.95
N PRO A 85 -33.95 1.93 20.26
CA PRO A 85 -34.21 0.83 19.33
C PRO A 85 -35.71 0.83 19.00
N LYS A 86 -36.03 1.00 17.71
CA LYS A 86 -37.38 0.75 17.22
C LYS A 86 -37.74 -0.70 17.57
N SER A 87 -38.75 -0.89 18.40
CA SER A 87 -39.33 -2.19 18.69
C SER A 87 -39.85 -2.81 17.38
N GLY A 88 -39.24 -3.89 16.91
CA GLY A 88 -39.72 -4.60 15.74
C GLY A 88 -38.59 -5.26 14.94
N GLY A 89 -38.36 -6.53 15.21
CA GLY A 89 -37.48 -7.40 14.45
C GLY A 89 -36.11 -7.62 15.13
N LYS A 90 -35.91 -8.80 15.70
CA LYS A 90 -34.58 -9.23 16.15
C LYS A 90 -33.64 -9.18 14.95
N ARG A 91 -32.60 -8.30 14.99
CA ARG A 91 -31.44 -8.46 14.11
C ARG A 91 -30.94 -9.89 14.26
N PRO A 92 -30.55 -10.59 13.15
CA PRO A 92 -29.87 -11.88 13.29
C PRO A 92 -28.75 -11.64 14.29
N GLY A 93 -28.81 -12.34 15.43
CA GLY A 93 -27.89 -12.12 16.54
C GLY A 93 -26.48 -12.29 16.05
N SER A 94 -25.60 -11.36 16.37
CA SER A 94 -24.19 -11.71 16.46
C SER A 94 -24.15 -12.96 17.37
N ASP A 95 -23.46 -14.00 16.92
CA ASP A 95 -23.26 -15.20 17.73
C ASP A 95 -22.97 -14.78 19.16
N LYS A 96 -23.75 -15.34 20.11
CA LYS A 96 -23.53 -15.05 21.52
C LYS A 96 -22.05 -15.28 21.75
N ARG A 97 -21.31 -14.22 22.12
CA ARG A 97 -19.91 -14.38 22.52
C ARG A 97 -19.91 -15.55 23.49
N SER A 98 -19.27 -16.67 23.10
CA SER A 98 -19.02 -17.78 23.97
C SER A 98 -18.44 -17.22 25.26
N LYS A 99 -18.93 -17.66 26.41
CA LYS A 99 -18.30 -17.36 27.71
C LYS A 99 -16.81 -17.59 27.51
N LYS A 100 -15.98 -16.59 27.86
CA LYS A 100 -14.54 -16.70 27.73
C LYS A 100 -14.08 -18.00 28.39
N THR A 101 -13.67 -18.97 27.58
CA THR A 101 -13.18 -20.27 28.05
C THR A 101 -11.77 -20.15 28.66
N ASP A 102 -11.08 -19.01 28.44
CA ASP A 102 -9.69 -18.79 28.83
C ASP A 102 -9.52 -17.58 29.78
N PHE A 103 -10.49 -17.34 30.67
CA PHE A 103 -10.35 -16.32 31.70
C PHE A 103 -9.47 -16.88 32.83
N VAL A 104 -8.25 -16.34 32.94
CA VAL A 104 -7.34 -16.66 34.03
C VAL A 104 -7.53 -15.62 35.15
N VAL A 105 -7.84 -16.07 36.35
CA VAL A 105 -7.98 -15.22 37.50
C VAL A 105 -6.58 -15.00 38.11
N ASP A 106 -6.13 -13.73 38.15
CA ASP A 106 -4.86 -13.32 38.74
C ASP A 106 -5.03 -13.00 40.24
N GLU A 107 -6.20 -12.49 40.65
CA GLU A 107 -6.52 -12.10 42.01
C GLU A 107 -8.00 -12.39 42.33
N GLU A 108 -8.30 -12.95 43.48
CA GLU A 108 -9.63 -13.28 43.95
C GLU A 108 -9.94 -12.46 45.21
N LEU A 109 -10.98 -11.61 45.13
CA LEU A 109 -11.38 -10.72 46.23
C LEU A 109 -12.77 -11.12 46.71
N ILE A 110 -12.87 -11.47 48.00
CA ILE A 110 -14.15 -11.73 48.66
C ILE A 110 -14.71 -10.40 49.16
N ILE A 111 -15.92 -10.07 48.72
CA ILE A 111 -16.64 -8.86 49.12
C ILE A 111 -17.86 -9.28 49.94
N GLU A 112 -17.87 -8.94 51.21
CA GLU A 112 -19.00 -9.21 52.08
C GLU A 112 -20.01 -8.05 52.04
N PRO A 113 -21.33 -8.33 52.21
CA PRO A 113 -22.35 -7.30 52.35
C PRO A 113 -22.09 -6.41 53.57
N LEU A 114 -22.28 -5.10 53.39
CA LEU A 114 -22.10 -4.14 54.51
C LEU A 114 -23.18 -4.26 55.58
N ASP A 115 -24.40 -4.63 55.20
CA ASP A 115 -25.54 -4.79 56.10
C ASP A 115 -26.10 -6.23 56.00
N LEU A 116 -25.75 -7.07 56.97
CA LEU A 116 -26.22 -8.45 57.04
C LEU A 116 -27.27 -8.53 58.15
N PRO A 117 -28.54 -8.81 57.86
CA PRO A 117 -29.55 -9.00 58.91
C PRO A 117 -29.22 -10.16 59.85
N GLU A 118 -29.55 -10.03 61.11
CA GLU A 118 -29.30 -11.07 62.12
C GLU A 118 -30.01 -12.37 61.75
N GLY A 119 -29.32 -13.52 61.85
CA GLY A 119 -29.84 -14.81 61.40
C GLY A 119 -29.65 -15.16 59.92
N SER A 120 -28.93 -14.29 59.15
CA SER A 120 -28.61 -14.56 57.74
C SER A 120 -27.71 -15.80 57.65
N ARG A 121 -27.96 -16.65 56.62
CA ARG A 121 -27.17 -17.84 56.34
C ARG A 121 -26.37 -17.65 55.05
N PHE A 122 -25.10 -17.99 55.08
CA PHE A 122 -24.23 -17.99 53.89
C PHE A 122 -24.74 -19.01 52.84
N ASN A 123 -24.91 -18.60 51.60
CA ASN A 123 -25.44 -19.39 50.50
C ASN A 123 -24.47 -19.50 49.30
N GLY A 124 -23.17 -19.26 49.51
CA GLY A 124 -22.17 -19.33 48.47
C GLY A 124 -21.85 -17.96 47.84
N TYR A 125 -20.92 -17.96 46.93
CA TYR A 125 -20.46 -16.76 46.21
C TYR A 125 -21.10 -16.64 44.83
N ARG A 126 -21.36 -15.41 44.41
CA ARG A 126 -21.73 -15.07 43.04
C ARG A 126 -20.51 -14.47 42.36
N GLU A 127 -19.94 -15.17 41.40
CA GLU A 127 -18.76 -14.70 40.67
C GLU A 127 -19.09 -13.48 39.79
N TYR A 128 -18.17 -12.51 39.79
CA TYR A 128 -18.22 -11.32 38.94
C TYR A 128 -16.81 -11.01 38.46
N ASP A 129 -16.51 -11.33 37.18
CA ASP A 129 -15.19 -11.18 36.60
C ASP A 129 -14.98 -9.78 36.04
N VAL A 130 -13.86 -9.16 36.40
CA VAL A 130 -13.40 -7.88 35.88
C VAL A 130 -12.04 -8.07 35.21
N GLN A 131 -11.88 -7.58 33.98
CA GLN A 131 -10.58 -7.52 33.32
C GLN A 131 -10.04 -6.10 33.37
N ASP A 132 -8.86 -5.94 33.93
CA ASP A 132 -8.14 -4.67 34.02
C ASP A 132 -6.74 -4.79 33.40
N LEU A 133 -6.06 -3.67 33.22
CA LEU A 133 -4.71 -3.57 32.70
C LEU A 133 -3.83 -2.76 33.65
N ILE A 134 -2.81 -3.38 34.20
CA ILE A 134 -1.84 -2.73 35.09
C ILE A 134 -0.59 -2.39 34.28
N LEU A 135 -0.32 -1.10 34.11
CA LEU A 135 0.91 -0.57 33.50
C LEU A 135 1.79 0.05 34.57
N LYS A 136 2.94 -0.56 34.83
CA LYS A 136 3.91 -0.04 35.80
C LYS A 136 5.34 -0.24 35.31
N ARG A 137 6.22 0.71 35.70
CA ARG A 137 7.68 0.51 35.53
C ARG A 137 8.15 -0.68 36.37
N HIS A 138 9.15 -1.42 35.84
CA HIS A 138 9.82 -2.49 36.54
C HIS A 138 11.34 -2.31 36.40
N ASN A 139 12.00 -1.77 37.42
CA ASN A 139 13.44 -1.53 37.43
C ASN A 139 14.16 -2.65 38.17
N ILE A 140 15.17 -3.24 37.54
CA ILE A 140 16.00 -4.30 38.12
C ILE A 140 17.41 -3.75 38.30
N ARG A 141 17.96 -3.92 39.51
CA ARG A 141 19.37 -3.63 39.80
C ARG A 141 20.13 -4.95 39.89
N TYR A 142 21.04 -5.19 38.96
CA TYR A 142 21.95 -6.33 39.03
C TYR A 142 23.18 -5.95 39.86
N LEU A 143 23.43 -6.71 40.91
CA LEU A 143 24.65 -6.61 41.71
C LEU A 143 25.62 -7.68 41.21
N LEU A 144 26.62 -7.26 40.44
CA LEU A 144 27.63 -8.16 39.87
C LEU A 144 28.75 -8.35 40.92
N ALA A 145 28.81 -9.55 41.50
CA ALA A 145 29.85 -9.85 42.50
C ALA A 145 31.25 -9.84 41.86
N GLU A 146 32.19 -9.21 42.52
CA GLU A 146 33.59 -9.16 42.10
C GLU A 146 34.44 -9.96 43.06
N TYR A 147 35.30 -10.79 42.54
CA TYR A 147 36.25 -11.60 43.29
C TYR A 147 37.66 -11.32 42.79
N VAL A 148 38.60 -11.20 43.73
CA VAL A 148 40.03 -11.10 43.41
C VAL A 148 40.64 -12.47 43.61
N THR A 149 41.25 -13.03 42.55
CA THR A 149 41.98 -14.31 42.63
C THR A 149 43.26 -14.19 43.41
N THR A 150 43.83 -15.31 43.84
CA THR A 150 45.15 -15.38 44.50
C THR A 150 46.28 -14.78 43.65
N GLU A 151 46.07 -14.69 42.33
CA GLU A 151 46.97 -14.07 41.35
C GLU A 151 46.71 -12.57 41.14
N GLY A 152 45.77 -11.96 41.89
CA GLY A 152 45.43 -10.55 41.80
C GLY A 152 44.52 -10.19 40.60
N ARG A 153 43.94 -11.16 39.88
CA ARG A 153 42.99 -10.90 38.79
C ARG A 153 41.57 -10.71 39.32
N THR A 154 40.89 -9.68 38.85
CA THR A 154 39.48 -9.45 39.17
C THR A 154 38.58 -10.25 38.22
N ILE A 155 37.67 -11.02 38.81
CA ILE A 155 36.60 -11.74 38.10
C ILE A 155 35.27 -11.15 38.52
N THR A 156 34.49 -10.64 37.58
CA THR A 156 33.19 -10.02 37.81
C THR A 156 32.07 -10.90 37.26
N GLY A 157 30.97 -10.98 37.96
CA GLY A 157 29.76 -11.65 37.52
C GLY A 157 29.26 -11.08 36.18
N LYS A 158 28.65 -11.91 35.35
CA LYS A 158 28.14 -11.50 34.03
C LYS A 158 26.64 -11.28 34.08
N LEU A 159 26.17 -10.25 33.33
CA LEU A 159 24.74 -10.06 33.09
C LEU A 159 24.14 -11.25 32.32
N PRO A 160 22.83 -11.53 32.47
CA PRO A 160 22.13 -12.48 31.61
C PRO A 160 22.31 -12.14 30.15
N THR A 161 22.48 -13.14 29.29
CA THR A 161 22.74 -12.96 27.81
C THR A 161 21.65 -12.16 27.10
N GLN A 162 20.41 -12.21 27.61
CA GLN A 162 19.28 -11.45 27.03
C GLN A 162 19.30 -9.97 27.43
N GLN A 163 20.08 -9.58 28.44
CA GLN A 163 20.17 -8.20 28.93
C GLN A 163 21.25 -7.44 28.15
N GLN A 164 20.83 -6.78 27.09
CA GLN A 164 21.67 -5.92 26.26
C GLN A 164 21.37 -4.44 26.58
N GLY A 165 22.37 -3.74 27.13
CA GLY A 165 22.23 -2.33 27.53
C GLY A 165 21.33 -2.14 28.74
N HIS A 166 20.78 -0.95 28.94
CA HIS A 166 20.04 -0.53 30.11
C HIS A 166 18.52 -0.71 30.02
N TYR A 167 18.00 -1.19 28.88
CA TYR A 167 16.57 -1.36 28.68
C TYR A 167 16.23 -2.84 28.49
N GLY A 168 15.31 -3.33 29.32
CA GLY A 168 14.90 -4.73 29.32
C GLY A 168 14.13 -5.11 28.06
N VAL A 169 14.05 -6.41 27.79
CA VAL A 169 13.43 -6.99 26.58
C VAL A 169 11.98 -6.53 26.40
N THR A 170 11.20 -6.49 27.49
CA THR A 170 9.78 -6.07 27.42
C THR A 170 9.63 -4.62 26.99
N LEU A 171 10.48 -3.71 27.49
CA LEU A 171 10.46 -2.31 27.08
C LEU A 171 10.89 -2.15 25.61
N ARG A 172 11.92 -2.87 25.19
CA ARG A 172 12.36 -2.90 23.77
C ARG A 172 11.22 -3.39 22.86
N ALA A 173 10.54 -4.48 23.23
CA ALA A 173 9.37 -4.98 22.52
C ALA A 173 8.22 -3.97 22.49
N PHE A 174 7.95 -3.29 23.61
CA PHE A 174 6.91 -2.28 23.71
C PHE A 174 7.16 -1.10 22.76
N VAL A 175 8.37 -0.57 22.72
CA VAL A 175 8.76 0.53 21.81
C VAL A 175 8.56 0.11 20.34
N LEU A 176 9.02 -1.09 19.97
CA LEU A 176 8.83 -1.63 18.62
C LEU A 176 7.34 -1.82 18.29
N TYR A 177 6.57 -2.36 19.23
CA TYR A 177 5.14 -2.60 19.05
C TYR A 177 4.37 -1.30 18.89
N GLN A 178 4.59 -0.31 19.77
CA GLN A 178 3.96 1.00 19.69
C GLN A 178 4.27 1.67 18.35
N HIS A 179 5.52 1.64 17.91
CA HIS A 179 5.91 2.28 16.67
C HIS A 179 5.40 1.54 15.42
N HIS A 180 5.54 0.21 15.38
CA HIS A 180 5.25 -0.56 14.15
C HIS A 180 3.82 -1.07 14.09
N GLN A 181 3.23 -1.53 15.20
CA GLN A 181 1.84 -2.01 15.23
C GLN A 181 0.85 -0.86 15.41
N CYS A 182 1.07 -0.04 16.43
CA CYS A 182 0.15 1.05 16.80
C CYS A 182 0.40 2.33 16.01
N ARG A 183 1.54 2.42 15.27
CA ARG A 183 1.95 3.56 14.44
C ARG A 183 2.20 4.85 15.23
N VAL A 184 2.52 4.73 16.52
CA VAL A 184 2.80 5.88 17.37
C VAL A 184 4.11 6.54 16.93
N PRO A 185 4.12 7.86 16.68
CA PRO A 185 5.33 8.63 16.39
C PRO A 185 6.32 8.60 17.56
N GLN A 186 7.63 8.68 17.27
CA GLN A 186 8.67 8.63 18.31
C GLN A 186 8.49 9.64 19.44
N PRO A 187 8.14 10.92 19.21
CA PRO A 187 7.93 11.87 20.31
C PRO A 187 6.84 11.43 21.27
N LEU A 188 5.73 10.88 20.77
CA LEU A 188 4.63 10.39 21.61
C LEU A 188 4.99 9.12 22.37
N ILE A 189 5.89 8.27 21.83
CA ILE A 189 6.41 7.13 22.59
C ILE A 189 7.27 7.61 23.78
N VAL A 190 8.09 8.64 23.58
CA VAL A 190 8.89 9.25 24.67
C VAL A 190 7.99 9.82 25.74
N GLU A 191 6.96 10.56 25.36
CA GLU A 191 5.97 11.14 26.27
C GLU A 191 5.26 10.05 27.07
N GLN A 192 4.69 9.04 26.42
CA GLN A 192 4.03 7.90 27.03
C GLN A 192 4.94 7.16 28.04
N LEU A 193 6.21 6.92 27.69
CA LEU A 193 7.14 6.24 28.59
C LEU A 193 7.45 7.07 29.84
N ARG A 194 7.53 8.41 29.71
CA ARG A 194 7.73 9.31 30.85
C ARG A 194 6.52 9.34 31.77
N GLU A 195 5.30 9.31 31.24
CA GLU A 195 4.07 9.17 32.03
C GLU A 195 4.06 7.87 32.84
N PHE A 196 4.66 6.79 32.32
CA PHE A 196 4.84 5.53 33.06
C PHE A 196 6.04 5.55 34.02
N GLY A 197 6.71 6.70 34.19
CA GLY A 197 7.85 6.88 35.08
C GLY A 197 9.15 6.26 34.56
N ILE A 198 9.29 6.12 33.25
CA ILE A 198 10.50 5.62 32.56
C ILE A 198 11.25 6.80 31.96
N GLU A 199 12.43 7.10 32.54
CA GLU A 199 13.33 8.13 32.02
C GLU A 199 14.04 7.64 30.75
N ILE A 200 13.67 8.22 29.61
CA ILE A 200 14.26 7.88 28.30
C ILE A 200 14.34 9.11 27.42
N SER A 201 15.45 9.26 26.70
CA SER A 201 15.61 10.32 25.71
C SER A 201 15.07 9.91 24.34
N ALA A 202 14.73 10.89 23.49
CA ALA A 202 14.34 10.68 22.10
C ALA A 202 15.42 9.93 21.30
N GLY A 203 16.70 10.23 21.55
CA GLY A 203 17.82 9.52 20.93
C GLY A 203 17.87 8.04 21.33
N GLN A 204 17.56 7.71 22.57
CA GLN A 204 17.49 6.30 23.02
C GLN A 204 16.31 5.56 22.37
N VAL A 205 15.12 6.17 22.32
CA VAL A 205 13.98 5.58 21.61
C VAL A 205 14.33 5.33 20.14
N ASN A 206 15.01 6.29 19.49
CA ASN A 206 15.46 6.10 18.11
C ASN A 206 16.44 4.93 17.97
N ARG A 207 17.41 4.78 18.89
CA ARG A 207 18.33 3.63 18.90
C ARG A 207 17.60 2.31 19.09
N LEU A 208 16.67 2.24 20.04
CA LEU A 208 15.83 1.05 20.23
C LEU A 208 15.03 0.64 18.98
N LEU A 209 14.65 1.62 18.15
CA LEU A 209 13.95 1.37 16.90
C LEU A 209 14.86 0.96 15.74
N MET A 210 16.08 1.49 15.67
CA MET A 210 16.94 1.39 14.48
C MET A 210 18.09 0.40 14.63
N GLU A 211 18.76 0.38 15.79
CA GLU A 211 19.96 -0.43 16.01
C GLU A 211 19.63 -1.89 16.35
N GLU A 212 20.55 -2.81 16.06
CA GLU A 212 20.44 -4.25 16.37
C GLU A 212 19.21 -4.91 15.72
N LYS A 213 18.93 -4.57 14.46
CA LYS A 213 17.78 -5.13 13.71
C LYS A 213 18.18 -6.12 12.62
N ALA A 214 19.47 -6.50 12.53
CA ALA A 214 19.99 -7.38 11.49
C ALA A 214 19.21 -8.69 11.38
N SER A 215 18.93 -9.36 12.51
CA SER A 215 18.17 -10.62 12.54
C SER A 215 16.74 -10.47 11.96
N PHE A 216 16.06 -9.36 12.26
CA PHE A 216 14.74 -9.08 11.68
C PHE A 216 14.83 -8.81 10.18
N HIS A 217 15.88 -8.12 9.74
CA HIS A 217 16.10 -7.88 8.30
C HIS A 217 16.36 -9.19 7.55
N THR A 218 17.19 -10.07 8.11
CA THR A 218 17.46 -11.39 7.55
C THR A 218 16.18 -12.23 7.51
N GLU A 219 15.43 -12.32 8.61
CA GLU A 219 14.18 -13.09 8.64
C GLU A 219 13.17 -12.56 7.60
N GLN A 220 13.08 -11.24 7.40
CA GLN A 220 12.20 -10.67 6.37
C GLN A 220 12.64 -11.03 4.95
N GLN A 221 13.94 -11.09 4.68
CA GLN A 221 14.47 -11.54 3.39
C GLN A 221 14.20 -13.03 3.15
N GLU A 222 14.39 -13.85 4.16
CA GLU A 222 14.10 -15.28 4.09
C GLU A 222 12.60 -15.59 4.02
N VAL A 223 11.73 -14.72 4.57
CA VAL A 223 10.27 -14.77 4.35
C VAL A 223 9.95 -14.59 2.86
N LEU A 224 10.58 -13.64 2.17
CA LEU A 224 10.41 -13.49 0.73
C LEU A 224 10.89 -14.73 0.00
N GLN A 225 12.09 -15.21 0.30
CA GLN A 225 12.67 -16.38 -0.34
C GLN A 225 11.77 -17.62 -0.17
N ALA A 226 11.36 -17.93 1.08
CA ALA A 226 10.46 -19.04 1.35
C ALA A 226 9.12 -18.91 0.60
N GLY A 227 8.61 -17.68 0.50
CA GLY A 227 7.41 -17.39 -0.27
C GLY A 227 7.57 -17.63 -1.76
N LEU A 228 8.67 -17.16 -2.37
CA LEU A 228 8.93 -17.31 -3.81
C LEU A 228 9.26 -18.74 -4.21
N GLU A 229 9.93 -19.52 -3.34
CA GLU A 229 10.26 -20.93 -3.56
C GLU A 229 9.03 -21.83 -3.55
N THR A 230 8.01 -21.45 -2.77
CA THR A 230 6.89 -22.35 -2.49
C THR A 230 5.56 -21.91 -3.07
N ALA A 231 5.40 -20.65 -3.42
CA ALA A 231 4.13 -20.12 -3.91
C ALA A 231 3.82 -20.52 -5.36
N GLU A 232 2.58 -20.82 -5.66
CA GLU A 232 2.06 -20.93 -7.04
C GLU A 232 1.79 -19.55 -7.63
N TYR A 233 1.36 -18.60 -6.79
CA TYR A 233 1.17 -17.21 -7.18
C TYR A 233 1.62 -16.25 -6.08
N VAL A 234 1.98 -15.05 -6.50
CA VAL A 234 2.12 -13.88 -5.63
C VAL A 234 1.32 -12.71 -6.20
N HIS A 235 0.76 -11.91 -5.31
CA HIS A 235 0.23 -10.61 -5.69
C HIS A 235 1.28 -9.54 -5.45
N THR A 236 1.28 -8.52 -6.30
CA THR A 236 2.18 -7.38 -6.19
C THR A 236 1.45 -6.07 -6.46
N ASP A 237 1.87 -5.03 -5.77
CA ASP A 237 1.39 -3.66 -5.94
C ASP A 237 2.48 -2.69 -5.48
N ASP A 238 2.40 -1.43 -5.87
CA ASP A 238 3.31 -0.42 -5.40
C ASP A 238 2.61 0.89 -5.00
N THR A 239 3.24 1.65 -4.11
CA THR A 239 2.77 2.96 -3.70
C THR A 239 3.92 3.94 -3.62
N SER A 240 3.62 5.25 -3.75
CA SER A 240 4.64 6.27 -3.53
C SER A 240 5.16 6.23 -2.09
N ALA A 241 6.49 6.32 -1.93
CA ALA A 241 7.20 6.35 -0.65
C ALA A 241 8.23 7.47 -0.67
N ARG A 242 7.97 8.57 0.03
CA ARG A 242 8.90 9.71 0.05
C ARG A 242 10.10 9.40 0.94
N HIS A 243 11.31 9.65 0.42
CA HIS A 243 12.57 9.44 1.12
C HIS A 243 13.49 10.65 0.93
N GLN A 244 14.06 11.20 1.99
CA GLN A 244 14.97 12.36 1.95
C GLN A 244 14.45 13.55 1.12
N GLY A 245 13.14 13.78 1.16
CA GLY A 245 12.51 14.84 0.36
C GLY A 245 12.22 14.48 -1.10
N HIS A 246 12.74 13.37 -1.62
CA HIS A 246 12.54 12.89 -2.99
C HIS A 246 11.39 11.88 -3.09
N ASN A 247 10.85 11.74 -4.29
CA ASN A 247 9.85 10.71 -4.57
C ASN A 247 10.54 9.35 -4.69
N GLY A 248 10.00 8.37 -4.02
CA GLY A 248 10.36 6.97 -4.13
C GLY A 248 9.10 6.11 -4.11
N TYR A 249 9.28 4.81 -4.12
CA TYR A 249 8.20 3.84 -4.21
C TYR A 249 8.43 2.70 -3.23
N CYS A 250 7.35 2.12 -2.73
CA CYS A 250 7.39 0.91 -1.94
C CYS A 250 6.58 -0.15 -2.67
N THR A 251 7.21 -1.26 -2.98
CA THR A 251 6.60 -2.44 -3.61
C THR A 251 6.26 -3.46 -2.55
N VAL A 252 5.07 -4.07 -2.63
CA VAL A 252 4.69 -5.25 -1.86
C VAL A 252 4.68 -6.48 -2.74
N ILE A 253 5.22 -7.58 -2.23
CA ILE A 253 5.15 -8.93 -2.81
C ILE A 253 4.60 -9.84 -1.73
N GLY A 254 3.57 -10.62 -2.02
CA GLY A 254 2.99 -11.52 -1.03
C GLY A 254 1.89 -12.41 -1.58
N ASN A 255 1.37 -13.25 -0.69
CA ASN A 255 0.16 -14.05 -0.90
C ASN A 255 -0.61 -14.16 0.42
N ASP A 256 -1.41 -15.19 0.61
CA ASP A 256 -2.19 -15.36 1.84
C ASP A 256 -1.34 -15.70 3.07
N LEU A 257 -0.08 -16.13 2.91
CA LEU A 257 0.79 -16.56 3.99
C LEU A 257 1.86 -15.53 4.36
N PHE A 258 2.29 -14.66 3.44
CA PHE A 258 3.35 -13.70 3.70
C PHE A 258 3.11 -12.35 3.01
N ALA A 259 3.84 -11.34 3.47
CA ALA A 259 3.95 -10.05 2.82
C ALA A 259 5.36 -9.50 3.01
N TYR A 260 6.01 -9.16 1.90
CA TYR A 260 7.31 -8.52 1.85
C TYR A 260 7.19 -7.11 1.31
N PHE A 261 7.85 -6.16 1.94
CA PHE A 261 7.86 -4.76 1.53
C PHE A 261 9.28 -4.31 1.26
N SER A 262 9.48 -3.59 0.18
CA SER A 262 10.77 -2.98 -0.13
C SER A 262 10.58 -1.64 -0.83
N SER A 263 11.31 -0.64 -0.38
CA SER A 263 11.29 0.70 -0.94
C SER A 263 12.46 0.93 -1.88
N SER A 264 12.19 1.54 -3.03
CA SER A 264 13.16 1.89 -4.08
C SER A 264 12.96 3.34 -4.55
N ASP A 265 13.90 3.86 -5.31
CA ASP A 265 13.86 5.23 -5.81
C ASP A 265 13.09 5.34 -7.13
N SER A 266 12.83 4.23 -7.82
CA SER A 266 12.06 4.20 -9.08
C SER A 266 11.17 2.97 -9.22
N LYS A 267 10.12 3.09 -10.05
CA LYS A 267 9.24 2.01 -10.49
C LYS A 267 9.80 1.36 -11.74
N SER A 268 10.95 0.71 -11.66
CA SER A 268 11.51 0.02 -12.81
C SER A 268 11.32 -1.50 -12.69
N ARG A 269 11.23 -2.19 -13.83
CA ARG A 269 11.23 -3.65 -13.88
C ARG A 269 12.53 -4.20 -13.31
N GLU A 270 13.63 -3.53 -13.55
CA GLU A 270 14.94 -3.87 -12.99
C GLU A 270 14.92 -3.90 -11.45
N ASN A 271 14.36 -2.86 -10.80
CA ASN A 271 14.20 -2.86 -9.34
C ASN A 271 13.31 -4.00 -8.86
N TYR A 272 12.24 -4.30 -9.58
CA TYR A 272 11.38 -5.44 -9.23
C TYR A 272 12.10 -6.78 -9.36
N LEU A 273 12.86 -6.99 -10.44
CA LEU A 273 13.69 -8.19 -10.63
C LEU A 273 14.78 -8.32 -9.56
N ARG A 274 15.39 -7.20 -9.13
CA ARG A 274 16.33 -7.21 -8.00
C ARG A 274 15.67 -7.67 -6.70
N LEU A 275 14.39 -7.31 -6.46
CA LEU A 275 13.66 -7.82 -5.31
C LEU A 275 13.42 -9.32 -5.40
N LEU A 276 13.02 -9.83 -6.57
CA LEU A 276 12.81 -11.26 -6.79
C LEU A 276 14.10 -12.08 -6.68
N ARG A 277 15.24 -11.52 -7.08
CA ARG A 277 16.57 -12.14 -6.92
C ARG A 277 16.98 -12.25 -5.43
N GLY A 278 16.42 -11.41 -4.56
CA GLY A 278 16.75 -11.40 -3.14
C GLY A 278 18.12 -10.77 -2.84
N SER A 279 18.89 -11.41 -1.96
CA SER A 279 20.21 -10.91 -1.50
C SER A 279 21.38 -11.22 -2.43
N HIS A 280 21.15 -11.94 -3.52
CA HIS A 280 22.20 -12.31 -4.48
C HIS A 280 22.62 -11.11 -5.33
N GLU A 281 23.89 -11.09 -5.76
CA GLU A 281 24.46 -9.98 -6.54
C GLU A 281 24.89 -10.39 -7.94
N ASP A 282 24.78 -11.67 -8.28
CA ASP A 282 25.16 -12.23 -9.56
C ASP A 282 24.17 -11.87 -10.68
N TYR A 283 24.66 -11.92 -11.91
CA TYR A 283 23.91 -11.75 -13.15
C TYR A 283 24.11 -12.99 -14.00
N VAL A 284 23.02 -13.65 -14.43
CA VAL A 284 23.06 -14.95 -15.13
C VAL A 284 22.27 -14.88 -16.43
N LEU A 285 22.93 -15.22 -17.54
CA LEU A 285 22.28 -15.34 -18.84
C LEU A 285 22.04 -16.83 -19.14
N ASN A 286 20.96 -17.39 -18.60
CA ASN A 286 20.50 -18.75 -18.83
C ASN A 286 19.43 -18.83 -19.94
N GLU A 287 18.85 -20.01 -20.19
CA GLU A 287 17.82 -20.20 -21.22
C GLU A 287 16.53 -19.41 -20.91
N TYR A 288 16.21 -19.14 -19.64
CA TYR A 288 15.07 -18.27 -19.28
C TYR A 288 15.35 -16.81 -19.63
N ALA A 289 16.57 -16.33 -19.38
CA ALA A 289 17.01 -15.01 -19.82
C ALA A 289 16.94 -14.89 -21.34
N ARG A 290 17.33 -15.94 -22.09
CA ARG A 290 17.23 -16.00 -23.55
C ARG A 290 15.79 -15.89 -24.01
N SER A 291 14.90 -16.70 -23.44
CA SER A 291 13.47 -16.68 -23.78
C SER A 291 12.85 -15.32 -23.51
N TYR A 292 13.21 -14.67 -22.39
CA TYR A 292 12.80 -13.31 -22.07
C TYR A 292 13.27 -12.29 -23.14
N LEU A 293 14.54 -12.35 -23.55
CA LEU A 293 15.10 -11.45 -24.56
C LEU A 293 14.41 -11.61 -25.92
N ILE A 294 14.09 -12.84 -26.33
CA ILE A 294 13.33 -13.12 -27.55
C ILE A 294 11.92 -12.54 -27.45
N ALA A 295 11.22 -12.75 -26.34
CA ALA A 295 9.88 -12.20 -26.09
C ALA A 295 9.87 -10.66 -26.07
N GLN A 296 10.94 -10.04 -25.59
CA GLN A 296 11.11 -8.58 -25.59
C GLN A 296 11.68 -8.05 -26.92
N GLN A 297 11.82 -8.91 -27.95
CA GLN A 297 12.28 -8.56 -29.31
C GLN A 297 13.66 -7.90 -29.33
N LEU A 298 14.62 -8.40 -28.51
CA LEU A 298 16.00 -7.94 -28.61
C LEU A 298 16.54 -8.22 -30.02
N PRO A 299 17.18 -7.22 -30.71
CA PRO A 299 17.73 -7.43 -32.03
C PRO A 299 18.68 -8.62 -32.12
N GLN A 300 18.59 -9.41 -33.19
CA GLN A 300 19.38 -10.62 -33.40
C GLN A 300 20.90 -10.35 -33.38
N CYS A 301 21.35 -9.17 -33.82
CA CYS A 301 22.76 -8.77 -33.79
C CYS A 301 23.35 -8.71 -32.36
N HIS A 302 22.50 -8.51 -31.33
CA HIS A 302 22.92 -8.58 -29.94
C HIS A 302 22.82 -10.02 -29.39
N LEU A 303 21.76 -10.77 -29.76
CA LEU A 303 21.58 -12.15 -29.30
C LEU A 303 22.74 -13.09 -29.67
N VAL A 304 23.29 -12.94 -30.87
CA VAL A 304 24.41 -13.78 -31.36
C VAL A 304 25.74 -13.54 -30.63
N LYS A 305 25.88 -12.40 -29.93
CA LYS A 305 27.04 -12.07 -29.13
C LYS A 305 27.04 -12.72 -27.73
N LEU A 306 25.89 -13.24 -27.30
CA LEU A 306 25.67 -13.72 -25.95
C LEU A 306 25.91 -15.24 -25.85
N GLN A 307 26.47 -15.63 -24.71
CA GLN A 307 26.57 -17.03 -24.31
C GLN A 307 25.59 -17.31 -23.19
N PHE A 308 24.72 -18.30 -23.37
CA PHE A 308 23.71 -18.66 -22.39
C PHE A 308 24.18 -19.89 -21.59
N SER A 309 24.28 -19.70 -20.27
CA SER A 309 24.67 -20.74 -19.33
C SER A 309 24.12 -20.44 -17.94
N ARG A 310 24.16 -21.42 -17.04
CA ARG A 310 23.79 -21.22 -15.63
C ARG A 310 24.86 -20.47 -14.81
N ALA A 311 26.06 -20.31 -15.37
CA ALA A 311 27.14 -19.61 -14.70
C ALA A 311 26.86 -18.09 -14.67
N SER A 312 27.27 -17.45 -13.60
CA SER A 312 27.23 -15.98 -13.49
C SER A 312 28.17 -15.36 -14.52
N VAL A 313 27.66 -14.37 -15.27
CA VAL A 313 28.45 -13.56 -16.20
C VAL A 313 29.08 -12.34 -15.52
N ALA A 314 28.57 -11.94 -14.35
CA ALA A 314 29.06 -10.81 -13.59
C ALA A 314 28.61 -10.88 -12.12
N GLN A 315 29.40 -10.25 -11.24
CA GLN A 315 29.06 -10.00 -9.84
C GLN A 315 28.92 -8.49 -9.62
N GLY A 316 27.70 -8.04 -9.29
CA GLY A 316 27.36 -6.63 -9.16
C GLY A 316 27.07 -5.92 -10.48
N GLU A 317 26.38 -4.80 -10.38
CA GLU A 317 25.90 -4.02 -11.54
C GLU A 317 27.03 -3.49 -12.40
N ALA A 318 28.08 -2.93 -11.77
CA ALA A 318 29.22 -2.37 -12.50
C ALA A 318 29.92 -3.42 -13.37
N ALA A 319 30.07 -4.66 -12.85
CA ALA A 319 30.67 -5.77 -13.60
C ALA A 319 29.77 -6.22 -14.75
N CYS A 320 28.43 -6.23 -14.54
CA CYS A 320 27.47 -6.54 -15.59
C CYS A 320 27.54 -5.51 -16.75
N LEU A 321 27.57 -4.24 -16.42
CA LEU A 321 27.71 -3.17 -17.42
C LEU A 321 29.05 -3.26 -18.19
N ALA A 322 30.16 -3.54 -17.49
CA ALA A 322 31.45 -3.76 -18.11
C ALA A 322 31.46 -4.98 -19.05
N TYR A 323 30.82 -6.07 -18.66
CA TYR A 323 30.64 -7.27 -19.51
C TYR A 323 29.88 -6.92 -20.82
N LEU A 324 28.77 -6.19 -20.72
CA LEU A 324 27.99 -5.76 -21.89
C LEU A 324 28.78 -4.79 -22.80
N GLN A 325 29.54 -3.90 -22.21
CA GLN A 325 30.43 -2.99 -22.94
C GLN A 325 31.55 -3.77 -23.67
N GLY A 326 32.10 -4.82 -23.07
CA GLY A 326 33.09 -5.72 -23.69
C GLY A 326 32.53 -6.47 -24.90
N LEU A 327 31.21 -6.65 -24.98
CA LEU A 327 30.52 -7.23 -26.14
C LEU A 327 30.11 -6.16 -27.18
N ASP A 328 30.54 -4.90 -27.01
CA ASP A 328 30.13 -3.76 -27.84
C ASP A 328 28.59 -3.60 -27.89
N ILE A 329 27.95 -3.71 -26.72
CA ILE A 329 26.51 -3.48 -26.52
C ILE A 329 26.38 -2.22 -25.66
N THR A 330 26.13 -1.08 -26.32
CA THR A 330 26.11 0.25 -25.70
C THR A 330 24.75 0.96 -25.80
N SER A 331 23.82 0.42 -26.62
CA SER A 331 22.47 0.94 -26.72
C SER A 331 21.75 0.87 -25.36
N LEU A 332 21.24 1.99 -24.85
CA LEU A 332 20.55 2.06 -23.56
C LEU A 332 19.39 1.06 -23.45
N GLN A 333 18.65 0.86 -24.54
CA GLN A 333 17.54 -0.10 -24.56
C GLN A 333 18.05 -1.54 -24.51
N ALA A 334 19.10 -1.89 -25.27
CA ALA A 334 19.68 -3.23 -25.26
C ALA A 334 20.32 -3.52 -23.89
N VAL A 335 21.09 -2.60 -23.34
CA VAL A 335 21.68 -2.72 -21.99
C VAL A 335 20.60 -2.95 -20.94
N LYS A 336 19.52 -2.17 -20.96
CA LYS A 336 18.41 -2.35 -20.03
C LYS A 336 17.78 -3.74 -20.16
N LEU A 337 17.43 -4.20 -21.37
CA LEU A 337 16.81 -5.50 -21.57
C LEU A 337 17.72 -6.64 -21.14
N LEU A 338 19.03 -6.53 -21.41
CA LEU A 338 20.02 -7.54 -21.01
C LEU A 338 20.22 -7.57 -19.50
N THR A 339 20.24 -6.42 -18.84
CA THR A 339 20.28 -6.33 -17.38
C THR A 339 19.04 -6.97 -16.76
N GLU A 340 17.85 -6.67 -17.28
CA GLU A 340 16.59 -7.30 -16.84
C GLU A 340 16.62 -8.81 -17.04
N ALA A 341 17.09 -9.30 -18.20
CA ALA A 341 17.20 -10.72 -18.50
C ALA A 341 18.18 -11.44 -17.56
N ALA A 342 19.35 -10.85 -17.32
CA ALA A 342 20.36 -11.43 -16.46
C ALA A 342 19.94 -11.46 -14.97
N LEU A 343 19.18 -10.47 -14.53
CA LEU A 343 18.55 -10.45 -13.20
C LEU A 343 17.49 -11.55 -13.07
N LEU A 344 16.66 -11.74 -14.11
CA LEU A 344 15.67 -12.82 -14.14
C LEU A 344 16.35 -14.19 -14.12
N GLY A 345 17.39 -14.37 -14.92
CA GLY A 345 18.17 -15.59 -14.94
C GLY A 345 18.78 -15.90 -13.57
N SER A 346 19.38 -14.91 -12.91
CA SER A 346 19.89 -15.05 -11.54
C SER A 346 18.81 -15.43 -10.54
N ALA A 347 17.66 -14.74 -10.56
CA ALA A 347 16.56 -15.04 -9.65
C ALA A 347 16.09 -16.50 -9.79
N ILE A 348 16.01 -17.03 -11.01
CA ILE A 348 15.60 -18.43 -11.27
C ILE A 348 16.68 -19.41 -10.78
N GLU A 349 17.96 -19.13 -11.01
CA GLU A 349 19.04 -19.99 -10.49
C GLU A 349 19.05 -20.05 -8.95
N HIS A 350 18.53 -19.00 -8.28
CA HIS A 350 18.41 -18.92 -6.83
C HIS A 350 17.03 -19.35 -6.29
N GLY A 351 16.27 -20.13 -7.08
CA GLY A 351 15.07 -20.81 -6.60
C GLY A 351 13.74 -20.12 -6.92
N LEU A 352 13.73 -19.01 -7.68
CA LEU A 352 12.49 -18.45 -8.21
C LEU A 352 11.90 -19.43 -9.24
N SER A 353 10.66 -19.88 -9.01
CA SER A 353 9.98 -20.73 -10.00
C SER A 353 9.72 -19.97 -11.30
N PRO A 354 10.11 -20.50 -12.47
CA PRO A 354 9.77 -19.89 -13.75
C PRO A 354 8.27 -19.88 -14.04
N ASP A 355 7.50 -20.75 -13.39
CA ASP A 355 6.05 -20.88 -13.52
C ASP A 355 5.29 -20.05 -12.48
N LEU A 356 6.00 -19.28 -11.64
CA LEU A 356 5.37 -18.42 -10.64
C LEU A 356 4.44 -17.40 -11.31
N ILE A 357 3.19 -17.40 -10.86
CA ILE A 357 2.17 -16.46 -11.36
C ILE A 357 2.25 -15.16 -10.58
N ILE A 358 2.42 -14.04 -11.30
CA ILE A 358 2.44 -12.69 -10.73
C ILE A 358 1.11 -12.01 -11.03
N LEU A 359 0.28 -11.84 -10.00
CA LEU A 359 -0.99 -11.12 -10.09
C LEU A 359 -0.79 -9.64 -9.78
N SER A 360 -1.12 -8.75 -10.73
CA SER A 360 -0.98 -7.30 -10.56
C SER A 360 -2.13 -6.49 -11.15
N ASP A 361 -2.04 -5.16 -11.01
CA ASP A 361 -2.97 -4.18 -11.61
C ASP A 361 -2.71 -3.92 -13.10
N GLY A 362 -1.68 -4.55 -13.68
CA GLY A 362 -1.27 -4.37 -15.08
C GLY A 362 -0.15 -3.34 -15.28
N ALA A 363 0.50 -2.90 -14.21
CA ALA A 363 1.68 -2.04 -14.34
C ALA A 363 2.85 -2.81 -15.00
N LYS A 364 3.46 -2.19 -16.02
CA LYS A 364 4.43 -2.85 -16.93
C LYS A 364 5.63 -3.48 -16.24
N GLN A 365 6.05 -2.97 -15.07
CA GLN A 365 7.17 -3.53 -14.32
C GLN A 365 6.89 -4.92 -13.78
N PHE A 366 5.63 -5.29 -13.58
CA PHE A 366 5.22 -6.59 -13.02
C PHE A 366 4.93 -7.65 -14.09
N ALA A 367 4.85 -7.25 -15.37
CA ALA A 367 4.60 -8.17 -16.48
C ALA A 367 5.86 -8.98 -16.82
N ILE A 368 6.16 -9.97 -15.99
CA ILE A 368 7.28 -10.94 -16.11
C ILE A 368 6.78 -12.33 -15.70
N LEU A 369 7.50 -13.38 -16.07
CA LEU A 369 7.10 -14.76 -15.83
C LEU A 369 5.67 -15.05 -16.34
N VAL A 370 4.88 -15.76 -15.54
CA VAL A 370 3.47 -16.00 -15.85
C VAL A 370 2.66 -14.88 -15.21
N HIS A 371 2.16 -13.96 -16.03
CA HIS A 371 1.43 -12.80 -15.53
C HIS A 371 -0.08 -13.05 -15.46
N ALA A 372 -0.74 -12.52 -14.41
CA ALA A 372 -2.19 -12.50 -14.25
C ALA A 372 -2.66 -11.08 -13.94
N LEU A 373 -3.82 -10.70 -14.47
CA LEU A 373 -4.39 -9.36 -14.33
C LEU A 373 -5.60 -9.34 -13.41
N CYS A 374 -5.69 -8.25 -12.65
CA CYS A 374 -6.80 -7.97 -11.77
C CYS A 374 -8.05 -7.52 -12.57
N TRP A 375 -9.11 -8.30 -12.53
CA TRP A 375 -10.39 -7.98 -13.16
C TRP A 375 -10.99 -6.65 -12.69
N VAL A 376 -10.87 -6.36 -11.41
CA VAL A 376 -11.39 -5.10 -10.82
C VAL A 376 -10.67 -3.87 -11.38
N HIS A 377 -9.37 -3.98 -11.65
CA HIS A 377 -8.60 -2.89 -12.27
C HIS A 377 -8.98 -2.69 -13.74
N MET A 378 -9.20 -3.76 -14.48
CA MET A 378 -9.68 -3.71 -15.86
C MET A 378 -11.09 -3.09 -15.95
N GLU A 379 -12.02 -3.49 -15.06
CA GLU A 379 -13.37 -2.89 -14.97
C GLU A 379 -13.31 -1.39 -14.67
N ARG A 380 -12.40 -0.96 -13.77
CA ARG A 380 -12.24 0.48 -13.48
C ARG A 380 -11.94 1.31 -14.73
N GLY A 381 -11.29 0.73 -15.75
CA GLY A 381 -11.08 1.35 -17.05
C GLY A 381 -12.41 1.67 -17.75
N ILE A 382 -13.32 0.71 -17.83
CA ILE A 382 -14.66 0.87 -18.40
C ILE A 382 -15.47 1.88 -17.60
N ARG A 383 -15.50 1.76 -16.27
CA ARG A 383 -16.27 2.63 -15.37
C ARG A 383 -15.87 4.10 -15.46
N ARG A 384 -14.64 4.40 -15.86
CA ARG A 384 -14.13 5.77 -16.01
C ARG A 384 -14.48 6.40 -17.38
N LEU A 385 -15.03 5.64 -18.29
CA LEU A 385 -15.41 6.15 -19.60
C LEU A 385 -16.56 7.16 -19.47
N PRO A 386 -16.50 8.30 -20.19
CA PRO A 386 -17.55 9.29 -20.15
C PRO A 386 -18.77 8.80 -20.97
N GLY A 387 -19.94 8.74 -20.37
CA GLY A 387 -21.22 8.48 -21.05
C GLY A 387 -21.92 9.79 -21.41
N ASN A 388 -21.50 10.46 -22.48
CA ASN A 388 -22.02 11.78 -22.88
C ASN A 388 -23.45 11.72 -23.42
N THR A 389 -23.82 10.61 -24.09
CA THR A 389 -25.18 10.38 -24.62
C THR A 389 -25.87 9.24 -23.88
N ALA A 390 -27.21 9.15 -24.01
CA ALA A 390 -27.99 8.06 -23.45
C ALA A 390 -27.55 6.69 -24.02
N LEU A 391 -27.27 6.62 -25.33
CA LEU A 391 -26.81 5.41 -26.00
C LEU A 391 -25.44 4.97 -25.49
N GLN A 392 -24.50 5.90 -25.30
CA GLN A 392 -23.19 5.59 -24.72
C GLN A 392 -23.28 5.05 -23.30
N ARG A 393 -24.14 5.62 -22.45
CA ARG A 393 -24.38 5.12 -21.09
C ARG A 393 -24.96 3.70 -21.11
N GLN A 394 -25.94 3.46 -22.00
CA GLN A 394 -26.54 2.14 -22.16
C GLN A 394 -25.51 1.09 -22.60
N GLU A 395 -24.63 1.42 -23.57
CA GLU A 395 -23.55 0.51 -23.97
C GLU A 395 -22.56 0.21 -22.83
N ILE A 396 -22.16 1.22 -22.04
CA ILE A 396 -21.28 1.03 -20.87
C ILE A 396 -21.96 0.15 -19.82
N GLU A 397 -23.21 0.41 -19.49
CA GLU A 397 -23.98 -0.36 -18.49
C GLU A 397 -24.12 -1.82 -18.90
N ALA A 398 -24.47 -2.08 -20.17
CA ALA A 398 -24.60 -3.43 -20.71
C ALA A 398 -23.28 -4.22 -20.61
N VAL A 399 -22.14 -3.58 -20.93
CA VAL A 399 -20.83 -4.22 -20.79
C VAL A 399 -20.48 -4.47 -19.34
N GLN A 400 -20.77 -3.53 -18.44
CA GLN A 400 -20.49 -3.71 -17.01
C GLN A 400 -21.33 -4.86 -16.42
N GLU A 401 -22.59 -4.98 -16.78
CA GLU A 401 -23.45 -6.10 -16.37
C GLU A 401 -22.91 -7.44 -16.87
N ALA A 402 -22.57 -7.53 -18.16
CA ALA A 402 -22.01 -8.74 -18.76
C ALA A 402 -20.65 -9.12 -18.11
N LEU A 403 -19.78 -8.12 -17.83
CA LEU A 403 -18.51 -8.33 -17.17
C LEU A 403 -18.68 -8.88 -15.76
N TRP A 404 -19.58 -8.29 -14.95
CA TRP A 404 -19.78 -8.75 -13.58
C TRP A 404 -20.51 -10.10 -13.51
N ASP A 405 -21.36 -10.41 -14.49
CA ASP A 405 -21.93 -11.74 -14.66
C ASP A 405 -20.85 -12.77 -14.96
N TYR A 406 -19.99 -12.46 -15.93
CA TYR A 406 -18.85 -13.30 -16.29
C TYR A 406 -17.87 -13.49 -15.13
N TYR A 407 -17.59 -12.42 -14.37
CA TYR A 407 -16.77 -12.50 -13.17
C TYR A 407 -17.34 -13.46 -12.12
N ARG A 408 -18.67 -13.49 -11.93
CA ARG A 408 -19.32 -14.47 -11.04
C ARG A 408 -19.12 -15.90 -11.54
N GLN A 409 -19.25 -16.12 -12.84
CA GLN A 409 -19.01 -17.44 -13.43
C GLN A 409 -17.56 -17.91 -13.24
N LEU A 410 -16.57 -17.01 -13.36
CA LEU A 410 -15.18 -17.34 -13.04
C LEU A 410 -14.98 -17.70 -11.56
N ARG A 411 -15.69 -17.06 -10.65
CA ARG A 411 -15.66 -17.43 -9.23
C ARG A 411 -16.26 -18.79 -8.97
N ASP A 412 -17.41 -19.06 -9.59
CA ASP A 412 -18.06 -20.37 -9.47
C ASP A 412 -17.16 -21.49 -10.03
N TYR A 413 -16.41 -21.19 -11.11
CA TYR A 413 -15.39 -22.09 -11.65
C TYR A 413 -14.25 -22.35 -10.66
N GLN A 414 -13.77 -21.35 -9.91
CA GLN A 414 -12.75 -21.55 -8.89
C GLN A 414 -13.16 -22.57 -7.84
N ASP A 415 -14.45 -22.58 -7.46
CA ASP A 415 -14.98 -23.51 -6.47
C ASP A 415 -15.17 -24.93 -7.05
N LYS A 416 -15.42 -25.07 -8.36
CA LYS A 416 -15.67 -26.34 -9.04
C LYS A 416 -15.08 -26.33 -10.46
N PRO A 417 -13.77 -26.46 -10.61
CA PRO A 417 -13.13 -26.45 -11.92
C PRO A 417 -13.45 -27.71 -12.72
N SER A 418 -13.74 -27.55 -14.02
CA SER A 418 -13.91 -28.65 -14.98
C SER A 418 -13.47 -28.22 -16.37
N GLU A 419 -13.02 -29.15 -17.21
CA GLU A 419 -12.52 -28.83 -18.55
C GLU A 419 -13.64 -28.30 -19.47
N SER A 420 -14.82 -28.87 -19.37
CA SER A 420 -15.98 -28.38 -20.15
C SER A 420 -16.37 -26.95 -19.80
N GLU A 421 -16.31 -26.59 -18.51
CA GLU A 421 -16.62 -25.25 -18.06
C GLU A 421 -15.51 -24.25 -18.45
N LYS A 422 -14.27 -24.68 -18.41
CA LYS A 422 -13.10 -23.91 -18.86
C LYS A 422 -13.23 -23.52 -20.32
N GLU A 423 -13.55 -24.46 -21.22
CA GLU A 423 -13.78 -24.17 -22.62
C GLU A 423 -14.98 -23.25 -22.84
N ARG A 424 -16.08 -23.49 -22.14
CA ARG A 424 -17.26 -22.64 -22.19
C ARG A 424 -16.95 -21.19 -21.81
N LEU A 425 -16.19 -21.02 -20.73
CA LEU A 425 -15.80 -19.68 -20.27
C LEU A 425 -14.84 -18.98 -21.24
N ARG A 426 -13.94 -19.70 -21.89
CA ARG A 426 -13.07 -19.13 -22.94
C ARG A 426 -13.87 -18.61 -24.14
N LEU A 427 -14.87 -19.35 -24.59
CA LEU A 427 -15.76 -18.91 -25.67
C LEU A 427 -16.62 -17.72 -25.23
N ARG A 428 -17.18 -17.79 -24.01
CA ARG A 428 -18.00 -16.70 -23.47
C ARG A 428 -17.22 -15.38 -23.32
N PHE A 429 -15.92 -15.46 -23.02
CA PHE A 429 -15.06 -14.28 -23.01
C PHE A 429 -15.04 -13.59 -24.39
N ASP A 430 -14.84 -14.35 -25.46
CA ASP A 430 -14.79 -13.81 -26.82
C ASP A 430 -16.15 -13.23 -27.24
N GLU A 431 -17.25 -13.84 -26.84
CA GLU A 431 -18.60 -13.32 -27.10
C GLU A 431 -18.83 -11.96 -26.43
N ILE A 432 -18.35 -11.75 -25.21
CA ILE A 432 -18.56 -10.50 -24.47
C ILE A 432 -17.58 -9.42 -24.95
N PHE A 433 -16.29 -9.73 -24.98
CA PHE A 433 -15.25 -8.72 -25.20
C PHE A 433 -14.83 -8.54 -26.67
N GLY A 434 -15.20 -9.48 -27.54
CA GLY A 434 -15.03 -9.38 -28.99
C GLY A 434 -16.04 -8.46 -29.68
N GLN A 435 -17.08 -7.98 -28.96
CA GLN A 435 -18.11 -7.11 -29.54
C GLN A 435 -17.61 -5.70 -29.86
N ARG A 436 -18.26 -5.05 -30.82
CA ARG A 436 -18.04 -3.64 -31.17
C ARG A 436 -19.29 -2.82 -30.89
N TYR A 437 -19.10 -1.67 -30.31
CA TYR A 437 -20.14 -0.72 -29.92
C TYR A 437 -20.15 0.47 -30.87
N ALA A 438 -21.34 0.77 -31.42
CA ALA A 438 -21.49 1.77 -32.47
C ALA A 438 -21.33 3.21 -31.99
N HIS A 439 -21.67 3.46 -30.70
CA HIS A 439 -21.77 4.83 -30.19
C HIS A 439 -20.61 5.23 -29.29
N HIS A 440 -19.72 4.28 -28.89
CA HIS A 440 -18.68 4.57 -27.92
C HIS A 440 -17.29 4.08 -28.33
N TYR A 441 -16.51 4.94 -28.99
CA TYR A 441 -15.17 4.61 -29.44
C TYR A 441 -14.23 4.18 -28.26
N GLY A 442 -14.27 4.91 -27.12
CA GLY A 442 -13.46 4.57 -25.94
C GLY A 442 -13.80 3.21 -25.36
N LEU A 443 -15.07 2.76 -25.45
CA LEU A 443 -15.47 1.42 -25.04
C LEU A 443 -14.86 0.36 -25.95
N ASN A 444 -14.82 0.60 -27.26
CA ASN A 444 -14.17 -0.31 -28.22
C ASN A 444 -12.67 -0.46 -27.91
N LEU A 445 -11.98 0.62 -27.54
CA LEU A 445 -10.58 0.55 -27.10
C LEU A 445 -10.44 -0.28 -25.81
N ALA A 446 -11.36 -0.12 -24.87
CA ALA A 446 -11.35 -0.94 -23.65
C ALA A 446 -11.56 -2.43 -23.98
N MET A 447 -12.50 -2.77 -24.89
CA MET A 447 -12.70 -4.16 -25.32
C MET A 447 -11.45 -4.74 -25.99
N GLN A 448 -10.78 -3.96 -26.85
CA GLN A 448 -9.50 -4.39 -27.43
C GLN A 448 -8.44 -4.69 -26.37
N GLN A 449 -8.40 -3.91 -25.27
CA GLN A 449 -7.49 -4.19 -24.15
C GLN A 449 -7.85 -5.50 -23.44
N PHE A 450 -9.15 -5.78 -23.23
CA PHE A 450 -9.57 -7.08 -22.69
C PHE A 450 -9.13 -8.23 -23.57
N CYS A 451 -9.35 -8.14 -24.89
CA CYS A 451 -8.92 -9.17 -25.84
C CYS A 451 -7.39 -9.33 -25.89
N ALA A 452 -6.64 -8.22 -25.84
CA ALA A 452 -5.17 -8.25 -25.85
C ALA A 452 -4.58 -8.92 -24.59
N HIS A 453 -5.30 -8.87 -23.47
CA HIS A 453 -4.88 -9.44 -22.19
C HIS A 453 -5.72 -10.67 -21.78
N LYS A 454 -6.33 -11.35 -22.76
CA LYS A 454 -7.20 -12.52 -22.53
C LYS A 454 -6.51 -13.59 -21.69
N ASP A 455 -5.31 -13.99 -22.05
CA ASP A 455 -4.58 -15.06 -21.35
C ASP A 455 -4.25 -14.68 -19.90
N GLU A 456 -3.88 -13.42 -19.65
CA GLU A 456 -3.59 -12.91 -18.31
C GLU A 456 -4.84 -12.81 -17.44
N LEU A 457 -5.99 -12.46 -18.03
CA LEU A 457 -7.28 -12.38 -17.34
C LEU A 457 -7.87 -13.77 -17.07
N LEU A 458 -7.63 -14.72 -17.97
CA LEU A 458 -8.14 -16.09 -17.86
C LEU A 458 -7.16 -17.07 -17.20
N ARG A 459 -6.09 -16.59 -16.58
CA ARG A 459 -5.11 -17.42 -15.86
C ARG A 459 -5.75 -18.32 -14.80
N VAL A 460 -6.83 -17.86 -14.19
CA VAL A 460 -7.65 -18.63 -13.25
C VAL A 460 -8.20 -19.93 -13.82
N LEU A 461 -8.40 -20.02 -15.14
CA LEU A 461 -8.88 -21.24 -15.80
C LEU A 461 -7.81 -22.34 -15.86
N ASP A 462 -6.55 -21.96 -15.82
CA ASP A 462 -5.43 -22.90 -15.79
C ASP A 462 -4.95 -23.15 -14.35
N THR A 463 -5.10 -22.18 -13.46
CA THR A 463 -4.73 -22.25 -12.05
C THR A 463 -5.82 -21.64 -11.19
N PRO A 464 -6.84 -22.43 -10.78
CA PRO A 464 -8.02 -21.94 -10.04
C PRO A 464 -7.71 -21.25 -8.71
N GLN A 465 -6.54 -21.50 -8.12
CA GLN A 465 -6.08 -20.87 -6.87
C GLN A 465 -5.71 -19.40 -7.04
N VAL A 466 -5.48 -18.91 -8.26
CA VAL A 466 -5.13 -17.51 -8.52
C VAL A 466 -6.36 -16.62 -8.33
N PRO A 467 -6.30 -15.62 -7.42
CA PRO A 467 -7.42 -14.71 -7.22
C PRO A 467 -7.73 -13.88 -8.47
N LEU A 468 -9.00 -13.59 -8.70
CA LEU A 468 -9.44 -12.70 -9.79
C LEU A 468 -9.15 -11.22 -9.54
N HIS A 469 -8.67 -10.86 -8.35
CA HIS A 469 -8.44 -9.48 -7.92
C HIS A 469 -7.22 -9.34 -7.00
N THR A 470 -6.67 -8.14 -6.95
CA THR A 470 -5.53 -7.76 -6.11
C THR A 470 -5.92 -7.14 -4.76
N ASN A 471 -7.13 -7.43 -4.24
CA ASN A 471 -7.60 -6.83 -2.98
C ASN A 471 -6.67 -7.11 -1.79
N ALA A 472 -6.02 -8.28 -1.77
CA ALA A 472 -5.05 -8.63 -0.74
C ALA A 472 -3.81 -7.73 -0.82
N ALA A 473 -3.27 -7.49 -2.02
CA ALA A 473 -2.19 -6.54 -2.24
C ALA A 473 -2.58 -5.12 -1.85
N GLU A 474 -3.79 -4.66 -2.28
CA GLU A 474 -4.32 -3.34 -1.89
C GLU A 474 -4.46 -3.22 -0.36
N ALA A 475 -4.91 -4.27 0.34
CA ALA A 475 -5.01 -4.29 1.79
C ALA A 475 -3.64 -4.29 2.49
N ASP A 476 -2.65 -4.95 1.88
CA ASP A 476 -1.28 -4.94 2.38
C ASP A 476 -0.63 -3.57 2.18
N ILE A 477 -0.70 -2.99 0.98
CA ILE A 477 -0.12 -1.69 0.67
C ILE A 477 -0.78 -0.54 1.43
N ARG A 478 -2.08 -0.65 1.75
CA ARG A 478 -2.83 0.33 2.55
C ARG A 478 -2.23 0.55 3.93
N GLU A 479 -1.62 -0.47 4.51
CA GLU A 479 -0.88 -0.37 5.77
C GLU A 479 0.27 0.62 5.65
N TYR A 480 1.05 0.53 4.58
CA TYR A 480 2.16 1.43 4.28
C TYR A 480 1.67 2.86 4.02
N VAL A 481 0.59 3.00 3.23
CA VAL A 481 -0.05 4.29 2.95
C VAL A 481 -0.53 4.97 4.23
N THR A 482 -1.18 4.23 5.14
CA THR A 482 -1.65 4.76 6.41
C THR A 482 -0.48 5.26 7.26
N ARG A 483 0.59 4.49 7.36
CA ARG A 483 1.79 4.89 8.09
C ARG A 483 2.43 6.15 7.50
N ARG A 484 2.50 6.24 6.16
CA ARG A 484 2.99 7.45 5.47
C ARG A 484 2.15 8.69 5.79
N LYS A 485 0.82 8.55 5.88
CA LYS A 485 -0.08 9.66 6.25
C LYS A 485 0.16 10.15 7.67
N ILE A 486 0.55 9.27 8.59
CA ILE A 486 0.81 9.61 10.00
C ILE A 486 2.20 10.22 10.18
N SER A 487 3.25 9.59 9.63
CA SER A 487 4.65 9.93 9.93
C SER A 487 5.44 10.48 8.75
N GLY A 488 4.79 10.72 7.61
CA GLY A 488 5.44 11.25 6.41
C GLY A 488 6.44 10.29 5.77
N GLY A 489 7.44 10.86 5.08
CA GLY A 489 8.54 10.13 4.46
C GLY A 489 9.62 9.68 5.45
N THR A 490 10.59 8.94 4.95
CA THR A 490 11.78 8.54 5.71
C THR A 490 12.95 9.51 5.42
N ARG A 491 13.82 9.70 6.42
CA ARG A 491 14.96 10.64 6.31
C ARG A 491 16.29 9.91 6.10
N HIS A 492 16.43 8.67 6.60
CA HIS A 492 17.65 7.87 6.56
C HIS A 492 17.36 6.49 5.97
N ALA A 493 18.36 5.87 5.33
CA ALA A 493 18.25 4.56 4.72
C ALA A 493 17.83 3.48 5.75
N ASP A 494 18.41 3.50 6.96
CA ASP A 494 18.06 2.56 8.03
C ASP A 494 16.59 2.69 8.44
N GLY A 495 16.09 3.93 8.56
CA GLY A 495 14.67 4.17 8.87
C GLY A 495 13.73 3.67 7.77
N ARG A 496 14.15 3.74 6.49
CA ARG A 496 13.44 3.15 5.34
C ARG A 496 13.42 1.63 5.45
N ARG A 497 14.60 1.03 5.63
CA ARG A 497 14.76 -0.43 5.78
C ARG A 497 13.96 -1.00 6.96
N VAL A 498 14.07 -0.37 8.14
CA VAL A 498 13.32 -0.76 9.34
C VAL A 498 11.80 -0.67 9.11
N ARG A 499 11.32 0.41 8.47
CA ARG A 499 9.90 0.57 8.12
C ARG A 499 9.40 -0.59 7.27
N ASP A 500 10.13 -0.91 6.21
CA ASP A 500 9.78 -1.99 5.27
C ASP A 500 9.79 -3.35 5.98
N THR A 501 10.88 -3.68 6.68
CA THR A 501 11.04 -4.93 7.44
C THR A 501 9.90 -5.17 8.42
N PHE A 502 9.66 -4.23 9.33
CA PHE A 502 8.63 -4.44 10.36
C PHE A 502 7.20 -4.36 9.81
N THR A 503 6.98 -3.67 8.68
CA THR A 503 5.67 -3.73 8.00
C THR A 503 5.43 -5.12 7.45
N GLY A 504 6.42 -5.74 6.83
CA GLY A 504 6.35 -7.09 6.29
C GLY A 504 6.19 -8.15 7.38
N LEU A 505 7.08 -8.16 8.38
CA LEU A 505 7.02 -9.13 9.48
C LEU A 505 5.68 -9.08 10.23
N LYS A 506 5.19 -7.87 10.53
CA LYS A 506 3.87 -7.70 11.15
C LYS A 506 2.73 -8.28 10.32
N LYS A 507 2.74 -8.02 9.02
CA LYS A 507 1.73 -8.55 8.09
C LYS A 507 1.83 -10.05 7.96
N THR A 508 3.03 -10.59 7.85
CA THR A 508 3.29 -12.03 7.82
C THR A 508 2.82 -12.71 9.11
N CYS A 509 3.14 -12.17 10.28
CA CYS A 509 2.60 -12.68 11.54
C CYS A 509 1.08 -12.76 11.52
N ARG A 510 0.39 -11.71 11.05
CA ARG A 510 -1.07 -11.67 10.97
C ARG A 510 -1.63 -12.74 10.02
N LYS A 511 -1.03 -12.91 8.83
CA LYS A 511 -1.43 -13.93 7.85
C LYS A 511 -1.22 -15.35 8.39
N LEU A 512 -0.18 -15.55 9.17
CA LEU A 512 0.12 -16.81 9.84
C LEU A 512 -0.63 -17.00 11.17
N ALA A 513 -1.53 -16.08 11.56
CA ALA A 513 -2.28 -16.07 12.81
C ALA A 513 -1.41 -16.03 14.08
N TYR A 514 -0.21 -15.45 13.99
CA TYR A 514 0.65 -15.19 15.14
C TYR A 514 0.47 -13.78 15.70
N SER A 515 0.54 -13.64 17.02
CA SER A 515 0.59 -12.34 17.68
C SER A 515 1.92 -11.65 17.40
N PHE A 516 1.88 -10.45 16.81
CA PHE A 516 3.09 -9.67 16.56
C PHE A 516 3.80 -9.26 17.86
N TRP A 517 3.06 -9.06 18.96
CA TRP A 517 3.64 -8.83 20.28
C TRP A 517 4.47 -10.02 20.76
N GLN A 518 3.89 -11.23 20.69
CA GLN A 518 4.58 -12.46 21.09
C GLN A 518 5.78 -12.76 20.17
N TYR A 519 5.65 -12.45 18.89
CA TYR A 519 6.75 -12.55 17.94
C TYR A 519 7.94 -11.65 18.34
N LEU A 520 7.69 -10.37 18.65
CA LEU A 520 8.74 -9.45 19.08
C LEU A 520 9.42 -9.93 20.36
N LEU A 521 8.65 -10.35 21.37
CA LEU A 521 9.19 -10.92 22.59
C LEU A 521 10.04 -12.16 22.32
N SER A 522 9.54 -13.09 21.51
CA SER A 522 10.25 -14.33 21.18
C SER A 522 11.61 -14.05 20.52
N ARG A 523 11.66 -13.14 19.54
CA ARG A 523 12.92 -12.80 18.85
C ARG A 523 13.90 -12.05 19.78
N LEU A 524 13.42 -11.12 20.57
CA LEU A 524 14.26 -10.34 21.50
C LEU A 524 14.76 -11.17 22.70
N GLN A 525 14.02 -12.21 23.10
CA GLN A 525 14.42 -13.16 24.15
C GLN A 525 15.31 -14.28 23.64
N GLY A 526 15.40 -14.45 22.31
CA GLY A 526 16.12 -15.57 21.72
C GLY A 526 15.49 -16.94 22.03
N ASN A 527 14.16 -16.98 22.24
CA ASN A 527 13.42 -18.22 22.45
C ASN A 527 12.58 -18.57 21.21
N ASN A 528 12.19 -19.82 21.09
CA ASN A 528 11.43 -20.32 19.93
C ASN A 528 9.92 -20.44 20.21
N ARG A 529 9.36 -19.59 21.09
CA ARG A 529 7.90 -19.59 21.36
C ARG A 529 7.09 -19.34 20.09
N ILE A 530 7.56 -18.42 19.25
CA ILE A 530 7.05 -18.26 17.89
C ILE A 530 8.07 -18.90 16.94
N PRO A 531 7.67 -19.90 16.16
CA PRO A 531 8.55 -20.56 15.19
C PRO A 531 9.15 -19.55 14.18
N TYR A 532 10.22 -19.94 13.50
CA TYR A 532 10.81 -19.12 12.45
C TYR A 532 9.82 -18.98 11.29
N LEU A 533 9.47 -17.74 10.91
CA LEU A 533 8.38 -17.50 9.95
C LEU A 533 8.63 -18.14 8.57
N PRO A 534 9.85 -18.11 8.00
CA PRO A 534 10.16 -18.83 6.75
C PRO A 534 9.82 -20.31 6.79
N ASP A 535 10.13 -20.99 7.89
CA ASP A 535 9.86 -22.44 8.02
C ASP A 535 8.35 -22.72 8.12
N VAL A 536 7.61 -21.84 8.80
CA VAL A 536 6.14 -21.93 8.87
C VAL A 536 5.53 -21.75 7.49
N ILE A 537 6.05 -20.82 6.67
CA ILE A 537 5.58 -20.58 5.31
C ILE A 537 5.79 -21.83 4.47
N ARG A 538 7.01 -22.40 4.46
CA ARG A 538 7.33 -23.63 3.72
C ARG A 538 6.42 -24.79 4.15
N ALA A 539 6.26 -25.01 5.46
CA ALA A 539 5.43 -26.08 5.98
C ALA A 539 3.94 -25.93 5.57
N ARG A 540 3.37 -24.72 5.67
CA ARG A 540 1.98 -24.47 5.29
C ARG A 540 1.75 -24.60 3.79
N MET A 541 2.69 -24.13 2.96
CA MET A 541 2.58 -24.29 1.50
C MET A 541 2.63 -25.73 1.09
N ASN A 542 3.50 -26.54 1.70
CA ASN A 542 3.56 -27.99 1.43
C ASN A 542 2.23 -28.67 1.80
N GLN A 543 1.64 -28.34 2.97
CA GLN A 543 0.34 -28.86 3.36
C GLN A 543 -0.78 -28.48 2.35
N LEU A 544 -0.79 -27.24 1.85
CA LEU A 544 -1.76 -26.80 0.85
C LEU A 544 -1.60 -27.56 -0.47
N ARG A 545 -0.38 -27.81 -0.91
CA ARG A 545 -0.09 -28.63 -2.11
C ARG A 545 -0.56 -30.08 -1.95
N GLU A 546 -0.30 -30.70 -0.81
CA GLU A 546 -0.74 -32.07 -0.51
C GLU A 546 -2.29 -32.17 -0.52
N LEU A 547 -2.98 -31.19 0.05
CA LEU A 547 -4.45 -31.12 0.03
C LEU A 547 -5.00 -30.94 -1.39
N ALA A 548 -4.36 -30.11 -2.22
CA ALA A 548 -4.76 -29.90 -3.61
C ALA A 548 -4.56 -31.16 -4.48
N HIS A 549 -3.56 -31.99 -4.19
CA HIS A 549 -3.31 -33.26 -4.90
C HIS A 549 -4.21 -34.42 -4.45
N SER A 550 -4.85 -34.29 -3.29
CA SER A 550 -5.76 -35.31 -2.74
C SER A 550 -7.23 -35.10 -3.09
N GLN A 551 -7.58 -34.00 -3.72
CA GLN A 551 -8.90 -33.68 -4.28
C GLN A 551 -8.95 -33.92 -5.80
#